data_ac258d8df319e6eae15070984b5fba99
#
_entry.id   ac258d8df319e6eae15070984b5fba99
#
_cell.length_a   1.000
_cell.length_b   1.000
_cell.length_c   1.000
_cell.angle_alpha   90.00
_cell.angle_beta   90.00
_cell.angle_gamma   90.00
#
_symmetry.space_group_name_H-M   'P 1'
#
loop_
_entity.id
_entity.type
_entity.pdbx_description
1 polymer ?
#
loop_
_entity_poly.entity_id
_entity_poly.type
_entity_poly.pdbx_seq_one_letter_code
_entity_poly.pdbx_strand_id
1 'polypeptide(L)'
;METVKKRPTLRRVLAGYLVLTGGLCLLAAAVWWGSFAALVRAGVIWPADRMSALAYEAKTAVEAAGTLPPEALPERCGYLLLDGAGEVISTNLTGRRLEAALERSPRGTLWSPYRLRLLEARQTDGTVYLFQYDYAVHYADPVLDGALPDFQTCWLLLGAGAAVLIIGWTTRRTGRLLTADAQLLSQAAAQVASRELEGAPFGGAHVREYEQALATMQTLREELAASLSAQWEADRRRDELLSTLTHELKTPLAVILASAELLAEEDLTAPQREKVEAILRRAAEMQRTAARLRGMTLKRK
;
A
#
# COMPACT_ATOMS: atom_id res chain seq x y z
N MET A 1 7.08 20.63 -32.09
CA MET A 1 7.51 19.24 -31.75
C MET A 1 7.77 19.23 -30.24
N GLU A 2 6.75 18.97 -29.44
CA GLU A 2 6.93 18.75 -28.00
C GLU A 2 7.69 17.43 -27.79
N THR A 3 8.81 17.51 -27.11
CA THR A 3 9.57 16.34 -26.68
C THR A 3 8.68 15.48 -25.81
N VAL A 4 8.16 14.39 -26.36
CA VAL A 4 7.43 13.35 -25.61
C VAL A 4 8.37 12.83 -24.53
N LYS A 5 8.28 13.42 -23.35
CA LYS A 5 9.02 13.01 -22.16
C LYS A 5 8.68 11.52 -21.93
N LYS A 6 9.63 10.62 -22.21
CA LYS A 6 9.43 9.17 -22.05
C LYS A 6 8.97 8.90 -20.62
N ARG A 7 7.66 8.62 -20.44
CA ARG A 7 7.09 8.30 -19.14
C ARG A 7 7.75 7.03 -18.58
N PRO A 8 8.03 6.99 -17.28
CA PRO A 8 8.64 5.81 -16.66
C PRO A 8 7.67 4.64 -16.70
N THR A 9 8.19 3.43 -16.84
CA THR A 9 7.43 2.19 -16.66
C THR A 9 7.14 1.97 -15.17
N LEU A 10 6.09 1.23 -14.86
CA LEU A 10 5.73 0.84 -13.49
C LEU A 10 6.92 0.19 -12.77
N ARG A 11 7.63 -0.71 -13.47
CA ARG A 11 8.85 -1.35 -12.96
C ARG A 11 9.92 -0.32 -12.59
N ARG A 12 10.08 0.74 -13.37
CA ARG A 12 11.08 1.80 -13.11
C ARG A 12 10.66 2.66 -11.92
N VAL A 13 9.37 2.94 -11.77
CA VAL A 13 8.84 3.66 -10.60
C VAL A 13 9.05 2.85 -9.32
N LEU A 14 8.73 1.54 -9.32
CA LEU A 14 8.95 0.67 -8.19
C LEU A 14 10.43 0.47 -7.87
N ALA A 15 11.28 0.28 -8.89
CA ALA A 15 12.72 0.22 -8.69
C ALA A 15 13.27 1.52 -8.09
N GLY A 16 12.81 2.67 -8.58
CA GLY A 16 13.14 3.99 -8.02
C GLY A 16 12.72 4.14 -6.55
N TYR A 17 11.52 3.65 -6.21
CA TYR A 17 11.06 3.61 -4.82
C TYR A 17 11.99 2.77 -3.93
N LEU A 18 12.34 1.55 -4.37
CA LEU A 18 13.23 0.66 -3.60
C LEU A 18 14.63 1.27 -3.42
N VAL A 19 15.21 1.82 -4.49
CA VAL A 19 16.53 2.46 -4.44
C VAL A 19 16.50 3.69 -3.55
N LEU A 20 15.49 4.53 -3.65
CA LEU A 20 15.35 5.73 -2.82
C LEU A 20 15.18 5.36 -1.35
N THR A 21 14.26 4.43 -1.05
CA THR A 21 13.99 4.01 0.33
C THR A 21 15.20 3.31 0.93
N GLY A 22 15.81 2.38 0.21
CA GLY A 22 17.03 1.69 0.65
C GLY A 22 18.21 2.66 0.85
N GLY A 23 18.41 3.58 -0.07
CA GLY A 23 19.45 4.62 0.04
C GLY A 23 19.26 5.53 1.25
N LEU A 24 18.03 5.99 1.49
CA LEU A 24 17.71 6.80 2.67
C LEU A 24 17.86 6.03 3.98
N CYS A 25 17.47 4.76 4.01
CA CYS A 25 17.65 3.90 5.19
C CYS A 25 19.14 3.64 5.48
N LEU A 26 19.95 3.39 4.44
CA LEU A 26 21.39 3.21 4.59
C LEU A 26 22.06 4.50 5.07
N LEU A 27 21.69 5.64 4.51
CA LEU A 27 22.20 6.94 4.95
C LEU A 27 21.79 7.24 6.40
N ALA A 28 20.55 6.99 6.75
CA ALA A 28 20.07 7.14 8.13
C ALA A 28 20.84 6.22 9.09
N ALA A 29 21.09 4.96 8.72
CA ALA A 29 21.87 4.01 9.50
C ALA A 29 23.34 4.47 9.65
N ALA A 30 23.95 5.01 8.59
CA ALA A 30 25.31 5.54 8.64
C ALA A 30 25.42 6.76 9.56
N VAL A 31 24.46 7.69 9.47
CA VAL A 31 24.38 8.86 10.38
C VAL A 31 24.13 8.42 11.80
N TRP A 32 23.22 7.46 12.01
CA TRP A 32 22.87 6.92 13.32
C TRP A 32 24.08 6.25 13.98
N TRP A 33 24.80 5.39 13.25
CA TRP A 33 26.03 4.76 13.75
C TRP A 33 27.18 5.75 13.96
N GLY A 34 27.34 6.69 13.04
CA GLY A 34 28.36 7.75 13.13
C GLY A 34 28.15 8.68 14.32
N SER A 35 26.89 9.01 14.63
CA SER A 35 26.57 9.83 15.79
C SER A 35 26.80 9.09 17.13
N PHE A 36 26.56 7.77 17.18
CA PHE A 36 26.94 6.93 18.32
C PHE A 36 28.47 7.00 18.56
N ALA A 37 29.25 6.77 17.51
CA ALA A 37 30.70 6.84 17.61
C ALA A 37 31.19 8.25 18.01
N ALA A 38 30.53 9.30 17.56
CA ALA A 38 30.81 10.68 17.94
C ALA A 38 30.53 10.94 19.43
N LEU A 39 29.40 10.45 19.96
CA LEU A 39 29.04 10.57 21.38
C LEU A 39 30.03 9.83 22.29
N VAL A 40 30.50 8.65 21.86
CA VAL A 40 31.56 7.91 22.59
C VAL A 40 32.86 8.71 22.60
N ARG A 41 33.28 9.23 21.43
CA ARG A 41 34.54 10.04 21.34
C ARG A 41 34.45 11.34 22.11
N ALA A 42 33.30 11.97 22.15
CA ALA A 42 33.05 13.20 22.94
C ALA A 42 33.00 12.92 24.46
N GLY A 43 33.00 11.67 24.87
CA GLY A 43 32.92 11.30 26.29
C GLY A 43 31.56 11.54 26.92
N VAL A 44 30.51 11.68 26.12
CA VAL A 44 29.13 11.87 26.60
C VAL A 44 28.52 10.55 27.07
N ILE A 45 28.90 9.44 26.45
CA ILE A 45 28.48 8.09 26.80
C ILE A 45 29.67 7.16 26.95
N TRP A 46 29.52 6.19 27.85
CA TRP A 46 30.46 5.10 28.01
C TRP A 46 29.95 3.86 27.33
N PRO A 47 30.73 3.26 26.41
CA PRO A 47 30.35 2.01 25.78
C PRO A 47 30.37 0.85 26.77
N ALA A 48 29.61 -0.19 26.50
CA ALA A 48 29.43 -1.34 27.40
C ALA A 48 30.74 -2.11 27.70
N ASP A 49 31.68 -2.13 26.74
CA ASP A 49 33.01 -2.76 26.90
C ASP A 49 33.88 -2.03 27.90
N ARG A 50 33.72 -0.72 28.10
CA ARG A 50 34.44 0.03 29.14
C ARG A 50 34.10 -0.48 30.54
N MET A 51 32.82 -0.81 30.81
CA MET A 51 32.44 -1.36 32.12
C MET A 51 33.06 -2.75 32.35
N SER A 52 33.13 -3.58 31.31
CA SER A 52 33.82 -4.84 31.42
C SER A 52 35.34 -4.68 31.60
N ALA A 53 36.00 -3.74 30.91
CA ALA A 53 37.40 -3.45 31.09
C ALA A 53 37.74 -3.04 32.53
N LEU A 54 36.93 -2.12 33.11
CA LEU A 54 37.08 -1.71 34.52
C LEU A 54 36.92 -2.88 35.50
N ALA A 55 35.94 -3.77 35.25
CA ALA A 55 35.76 -4.96 36.08
C ALA A 55 36.94 -5.96 35.98
N TYR A 56 37.54 -6.10 34.78
CA TYR A 56 38.74 -6.92 34.56
C TYR A 56 39.98 -6.29 35.22
N GLU A 57 40.13 -4.97 35.19
CA GLU A 57 41.22 -4.26 35.93
C GLU A 57 41.09 -4.47 37.43
N ALA A 58 39.85 -4.36 37.97
CA ALA A 58 39.60 -4.65 39.38
C ALA A 58 39.94 -6.12 39.76
N LYS A 59 39.55 -7.07 38.87
CA LYS A 59 39.92 -8.49 39.06
C LYS A 59 41.42 -8.68 39.11
N THR A 60 42.17 -8.17 38.13
CA THR A 60 43.63 -8.29 38.07
C THR A 60 44.31 -7.62 39.27
N ALA A 61 43.81 -6.50 39.73
CA ALA A 61 44.33 -5.84 40.93
C ALA A 61 44.12 -6.67 42.18
N VAL A 62 42.99 -7.33 42.35
CA VAL A 62 42.71 -8.25 43.48
C VAL A 62 43.61 -9.48 43.44
N GLU A 63 43.76 -10.09 42.24
CA GLU A 63 44.61 -11.27 42.08
C GLU A 63 46.11 -10.95 42.33
N ALA A 64 46.56 -9.72 42.08
CA ALA A 64 47.95 -9.29 42.31
C ALA A 64 48.20 -8.81 43.75
N ALA A 65 47.28 -8.06 44.37
CA ALA A 65 47.49 -7.39 45.65
C ALA A 65 46.89 -8.12 46.85
N GLY A 66 46.09 -9.15 46.65
CA GLY A 66 45.44 -9.93 47.71
C GLY A 66 44.24 -9.25 48.39
N THR A 67 44.13 -7.91 48.31
CA THR A 67 43.00 -7.15 48.88
C THR A 67 42.75 -5.90 48.03
N LEU A 68 41.49 -5.62 47.75
CA LEU A 68 41.12 -4.34 47.10
C LEU A 68 40.56 -3.40 48.14
N PRO A 69 41.20 -2.24 48.35
CA PRO A 69 40.61 -1.24 49.23
C PRO A 69 39.29 -0.72 48.57
N PRO A 70 38.23 -0.45 49.35
CA PRO A 70 36.95 -0.02 48.82
C PRO A 70 37.04 1.21 47.92
N GLU A 71 38.07 2.05 48.14
CA GLU A 71 38.34 3.29 47.35
C GLU A 71 38.91 3.02 45.95
N ALA A 72 39.47 1.82 45.75
CA ALA A 72 39.98 1.40 44.42
C ALA A 72 38.98 0.68 43.55
N LEU A 73 37.74 0.52 43.99
CA LEU A 73 36.67 -0.08 43.19
C LEU A 73 36.25 0.93 42.12
N PRO A 74 36.16 0.48 40.86
CA PRO A 74 35.65 1.34 39.80
C PRO A 74 34.26 1.84 40.13
N GLU A 75 33.98 3.11 39.89
CA GLU A 75 32.64 3.65 39.95
C GLU A 75 31.64 2.77 39.20
N ARG A 76 30.49 2.46 39.80
CA ARG A 76 29.44 1.61 39.26
C ARG A 76 29.71 0.10 39.18
N CYS A 77 30.84 -0.38 39.71
CA CYS A 77 31.04 -1.81 39.94
C CYS A 77 30.59 -2.18 41.37
N GLY A 78 29.69 -3.16 41.43
CA GLY A 78 29.37 -3.80 42.72
C GLY A 78 30.36 -4.89 43.00
N TYR A 79 30.59 -5.15 44.27
CA TYR A 79 31.40 -6.27 44.72
C TYR A 79 30.70 -7.09 45.80
N LEU A 80 31.01 -8.38 45.82
CA LEU A 80 30.64 -9.33 46.88
C LEU A 80 31.86 -10.14 47.22
N LEU A 81 32.31 -10.06 48.47
CA LEU A 81 33.41 -10.85 49.02
C LEU A 81 32.84 -12.01 49.83
N LEU A 82 33.21 -13.21 49.45
CA LEU A 82 32.84 -14.47 50.10
C LEU A 82 34.06 -15.11 50.75
N ASP A 83 33.84 -15.76 51.87
CA ASP A 83 34.87 -16.63 52.50
C ASP A 83 34.95 -17.99 51.76
N GLY A 84 35.89 -18.86 52.21
CA GLY A 84 36.06 -20.21 51.69
C GLY A 84 34.85 -21.14 51.91
N ALA A 85 33.93 -20.76 52.82
CA ALA A 85 32.68 -21.46 53.09
C ALA A 85 31.51 -20.92 52.28
N GLY A 86 31.68 -19.77 51.57
CA GLY A 86 30.67 -19.12 50.74
C GLY A 86 29.82 -18.11 51.57
N GLU A 87 30.25 -17.76 52.77
CA GLU A 87 29.59 -16.71 53.58
C GLU A 87 30.05 -15.29 53.17
N VAL A 88 29.14 -14.33 53.27
CA VAL A 88 29.40 -12.93 52.85
C VAL A 88 30.25 -12.21 53.91
N ILE A 89 31.50 -11.90 53.55
CA ILE A 89 32.41 -11.10 54.40
C ILE A 89 32.08 -9.57 54.25
N SER A 90 31.96 -9.11 53.02
CA SER A 90 31.72 -7.69 52.72
C SER A 90 31.07 -7.53 51.35
N THR A 91 30.22 -6.51 51.21
CA THR A 91 29.54 -6.17 49.95
C THR A 91 29.05 -4.73 49.92
N ASN A 92 29.02 -4.11 48.74
CA ASN A 92 28.31 -2.86 48.50
C ASN A 92 26.99 -3.12 47.71
N LEU A 93 26.64 -4.37 47.45
CA LEU A 93 25.40 -4.74 46.77
C LEU A 93 24.24 -4.76 47.75
N THR A 94 23.08 -4.31 47.30
CA THR A 94 21.84 -4.29 48.11
C THR A 94 20.66 -4.84 47.31
N GLY A 95 19.67 -5.38 48.04
CA GLY A 95 18.40 -5.87 47.45
C GLY A 95 18.59 -6.90 46.33
N ARG A 96 17.89 -6.73 45.21
CA ARG A 96 17.89 -7.67 44.08
C ARG A 96 19.27 -7.92 43.46
N ARG A 97 20.19 -6.95 43.57
CA ARG A 97 21.57 -7.11 43.05
C ARG A 97 22.36 -8.10 43.91
N LEU A 98 22.20 -8.05 45.23
CA LEU A 98 22.81 -8.98 46.15
C LEU A 98 22.25 -10.41 45.98
N GLU A 99 20.91 -10.53 45.91
CA GLU A 99 20.27 -11.85 45.68
C GLU A 99 20.76 -12.47 44.35
N ALA A 100 20.79 -11.69 43.26
CA ALA A 100 21.31 -12.17 41.99
C ALA A 100 22.78 -12.55 42.00
N ALA A 101 23.62 -11.94 42.83
CA ALA A 101 25.01 -12.30 43.01
C ALA A 101 25.16 -13.61 43.81
N LEU A 102 24.39 -13.77 44.88
CA LEU A 102 24.39 -14.97 45.73
C LEU A 102 23.83 -16.22 44.99
N GLU A 103 22.74 -16.09 44.25
CA GLU A 103 22.17 -17.21 43.50
C GLU A 103 23.12 -17.78 42.44
N ARG A 104 24.08 -16.99 41.96
CA ARG A 104 24.99 -17.33 40.86
C ARG A 104 26.40 -17.73 41.28
N SER A 105 26.70 -17.51 42.51
CA SER A 105 28.04 -17.83 43.09
C SER A 105 28.52 -19.26 42.79
N PRO A 106 27.68 -20.32 42.83
CA PRO A 106 28.18 -21.69 42.66
C PRO A 106 28.31 -22.19 41.22
N ARG A 107 27.80 -21.49 40.21
CA ARG A 107 27.59 -22.09 38.88
C ARG A 107 28.26 -21.39 37.69
N GLY A 108 29.08 -20.39 37.89
CA GLY A 108 29.89 -19.80 36.80
C GLY A 108 29.11 -19.32 35.57
N THR A 109 27.80 -19.15 35.64
CA THR A 109 26.98 -18.74 34.53
C THR A 109 27.01 -17.22 34.38
N LEU A 110 27.77 -16.77 33.44
CA LEU A 110 28.01 -15.39 33.03
C LEU A 110 26.78 -14.65 32.42
N TRP A 111 25.58 -15.23 32.43
CA TRP A 111 24.44 -14.67 31.77
C TRP A 111 23.27 -14.36 32.72
N SER A 112 23.00 -13.09 32.92
CA SER A 112 21.81 -12.61 33.61
C SER A 112 20.82 -12.02 32.60
N PRO A 113 19.52 -12.26 32.74
CA PRO A 113 18.50 -11.60 31.93
C PRO A 113 18.45 -10.07 32.13
N TYR A 114 19.17 -9.54 33.13
CA TYR A 114 19.17 -8.13 33.51
C TYR A 114 20.44 -7.37 33.11
N ARG A 115 21.16 -7.78 32.03
CA ARG A 115 22.44 -7.15 31.60
C ARG A 115 23.54 -7.16 32.66
N LEU A 116 23.27 -7.61 33.89
CA LEU A 116 24.27 -7.72 34.98
C LEU A 116 25.19 -8.91 34.72
N ARG A 117 26.47 -8.64 34.64
CA ARG A 117 27.50 -9.65 34.51
C ARG A 117 28.28 -9.78 35.83
N LEU A 118 28.68 -11.01 36.14
CA LEU A 118 29.52 -11.34 37.29
C LEU A 118 30.88 -11.79 36.79
N LEU A 119 31.93 -11.25 37.41
CA LEU A 119 33.30 -11.63 37.16
C LEU A 119 33.90 -12.15 38.47
N GLU A 120 34.40 -13.36 38.48
CA GLU A 120 34.96 -14.02 39.66
C GLU A 120 36.48 -13.84 39.71
N ALA A 121 37.01 -13.43 40.87
CA ALA A 121 38.43 -13.45 41.19
C ALA A 121 38.61 -14.28 42.46
N ARG A 122 39.44 -15.32 42.38
CA ARG A 122 39.78 -16.19 43.52
C ARG A 122 41.15 -15.82 44.06
N GLN A 123 41.23 -15.77 45.40
CA GLN A 123 42.48 -15.57 46.10
C GLN A 123 43.09 -16.89 46.56
N THR A 124 44.37 -16.85 46.89
CA THR A 124 45.14 -18.02 47.38
C THR A 124 44.73 -18.47 48.78
N ASP A 125 44.06 -17.58 49.57
CA ASP A 125 43.52 -17.85 50.90
C ASP A 125 42.11 -18.50 50.86
N GLY A 126 41.57 -18.74 49.67
CA GLY A 126 40.26 -19.36 49.46
C GLY A 126 39.09 -18.33 49.42
N THR A 127 39.36 -17.06 49.61
CA THR A 127 38.33 -16.02 49.46
C THR A 127 37.99 -15.78 47.98
N VAL A 128 36.75 -15.39 47.72
CA VAL A 128 36.22 -15.16 46.37
C VAL A 128 35.61 -13.76 46.26
N TYR A 129 36.15 -12.96 45.35
CA TYR A 129 35.54 -11.69 44.95
C TYR A 129 34.65 -11.89 43.77
N LEU A 130 33.43 -11.47 43.87
CA LEU A 130 32.49 -11.38 42.74
C LEU A 130 32.26 -9.91 42.37
N PHE A 131 32.73 -9.51 41.21
CA PHE A 131 32.47 -8.16 40.66
C PHE A 131 31.20 -8.19 39.82
N GLN A 132 30.22 -7.37 40.18
CA GLN A 132 29.01 -7.22 39.43
C GLN A 132 29.04 -5.90 38.68
N TYR A 133 28.89 -5.95 37.36
CA TYR A 133 28.83 -4.77 36.51
C TYR A 133 27.68 -4.88 35.51
N ASP A 134 27.17 -3.71 35.11
CA ASP A 134 26.12 -3.63 34.09
C ASP A 134 26.77 -3.51 32.70
N TYR A 135 26.50 -4.51 31.83
CA TYR A 135 26.99 -4.51 30.46
C TYR A 135 26.01 -3.74 29.57
N ALA A 136 25.96 -2.43 29.75
CA ALA A 136 25.10 -1.50 29.01
C ALA A 136 25.89 -0.22 28.68
N VAL A 137 25.32 0.56 27.75
CA VAL A 137 25.81 1.90 27.46
C VAL A 137 25.23 2.88 28.49
N HIS A 138 26.10 3.60 29.17
CA HIS A 138 25.73 4.57 30.21
C HIS A 138 26.07 5.99 29.80
N TYR A 139 25.35 6.97 30.35
CA TYR A 139 25.79 8.37 30.29
C TYR A 139 27.06 8.53 31.14
N ALA A 140 28.02 9.30 30.64
CA ALA A 140 29.26 9.55 31.38
C ALA A 140 29.01 10.36 32.68
N ASP A 141 28.08 11.30 32.63
CA ASP A 141 27.63 12.06 33.77
C ASP A 141 26.67 11.23 34.64
N PRO A 142 27.00 10.98 35.95
CA PRO A 142 26.14 10.24 36.85
C PRO A 142 24.77 10.89 37.08
N VAL A 143 24.68 12.22 36.97
CA VAL A 143 23.42 12.97 37.16
C VAL A 143 22.47 12.67 35.98
N LEU A 144 23.03 12.65 34.76
CA LEU A 144 22.25 12.32 33.58
C LEU A 144 21.82 10.85 33.53
N ASP A 145 22.69 9.94 34.00
CA ASP A 145 22.41 8.50 34.04
C ASP A 145 21.28 8.15 35.05
N GLY A 146 21.15 8.93 36.11
CA GLY A 146 20.07 8.78 37.10
C GLY A 146 18.76 9.46 36.71
N ALA A 147 18.82 10.55 35.92
CA ALA A 147 17.67 11.37 35.56
C ALA A 147 17.02 10.97 34.21
N LEU A 148 17.79 10.44 33.27
CA LEU A 148 17.33 10.07 31.93
C LEU A 148 17.02 8.57 31.83
N PRO A 149 16.10 8.20 30.93
CA PRO A 149 15.87 6.79 30.61
C PRO A 149 17.12 6.13 30.03
N ASP A 150 17.15 4.79 30.09
CA ASP A 150 18.24 3.98 29.53
C ASP A 150 18.62 4.41 28.09
N PHE A 151 19.86 4.87 27.94
CA PHE A 151 20.37 5.40 26.67
C PHE A 151 20.16 4.43 25.51
N GLN A 152 20.46 3.15 25.72
CA GLN A 152 20.39 2.12 24.67
C GLN A 152 18.97 1.94 24.16
N THR A 153 17.97 1.95 25.07
CA THR A 153 16.56 1.83 24.70
C THR A 153 16.09 3.07 23.91
N CYS A 154 16.41 4.26 24.41
CA CYS A 154 16.06 5.52 23.72
C CYS A 154 16.71 5.60 22.33
N TRP A 155 17.97 5.21 22.23
CA TRP A 155 18.72 5.19 21.00
C TRP A 155 18.11 4.24 19.95
N LEU A 156 17.77 3.01 20.34
CA LEU A 156 17.10 2.04 19.47
C LEU A 156 15.71 2.52 19.00
N LEU A 157 14.92 3.10 19.91
CA LEU A 157 13.60 3.64 19.58
C LEU A 157 13.71 4.82 18.59
N LEU A 158 14.71 5.68 18.75
CA LEU A 158 14.96 6.79 17.82
C LEU A 158 15.33 6.29 16.43
N GLY A 159 16.20 5.29 16.33
CA GLY A 159 16.57 4.66 15.06
C GLY A 159 15.39 3.96 14.39
N ALA A 160 14.62 3.20 15.15
CA ALA A 160 13.41 2.54 14.65
C ALA A 160 12.35 3.57 14.18
N GLY A 161 12.14 4.62 14.96
CA GLY A 161 11.23 5.73 14.59
C GLY A 161 11.65 6.42 13.30
N ALA A 162 12.93 6.72 13.13
CA ALA A 162 13.46 7.30 11.90
C ALA A 162 13.23 6.38 10.68
N ALA A 163 13.47 5.07 10.82
CA ALA A 163 13.22 4.10 9.76
C ALA A 163 11.74 4.05 9.37
N VAL A 164 10.83 4.01 10.35
CA VAL A 164 9.38 4.02 10.11
C VAL A 164 8.94 5.29 9.39
N LEU A 165 9.48 6.46 9.77
CA LEU A 165 9.16 7.73 9.13
C LEU A 165 9.65 7.76 7.66
N ILE A 166 10.86 7.29 7.39
CA ILE A 166 11.42 7.21 6.02
C ILE A 166 10.56 6.30 5.16
N ILE A 167 10.26 5.09 5.64
CA ILE A 167 9.44 4.12 4.90
C ILE A 167 8.02 4.67 4.69
N GLY A 168 7.41 5.23 5.71
CA GLY A 168 6.06 5.81 5.65
C GLY A 168 5.97 6.98 4.65
N TRP A 169 6.97 7.87 4.66
CA TRP A 169 7.01 9.01 3.74
C TRP A 169 7.21 8.58 2.27
N THR A 170 8.16 7.68 2.01
CA THR A 170 8.43 7.18 0.66
C THR A 170 7.27 6.38 0.10
N THR A 171 6.65 5.53 0.93
CA THR A 171 5.45 4.74 0.56
C THR A 171 4.26 5.66 0.25
N ARG A 172 3.99 6.67 1.10
CA ARG A 172 2.92 7.64 0.84
C ARG A 172 3.14 8.43 -0.45
N ARG A 173 4.37 8.86 -0.70
CA ARG A 173 4.72 9.61 -1.91
C ARG A 173 4.46 8.78 -3.17
N THR A 174 4.97 7.55 -3.22
CA THR A 174 4.80 6.66 -4.38
C THR A 174 3.36 6.16 -4.51
N GLY A 175 2.71 5.85 -3.39
CA GLY A 175 1.32 5.42 -3.35
C GLY A 175 0.37 6.48 -3.91
N ARG A 176 0.53 7.76 -3.55
CA ARG A 176 -0.30 8.86 -4.09
C ARG A 176 -0.20 8.97 -5.60
N LEU A 177 0.97 8.76 -6.17
CA LEU A 177 1.20 8.82 -7.61
C LEU A 177 0.48 7.67 -8.32
N LEU A 178 0.58 6.44 -7.80
CA LEU A 178 -0.06 5.26 -8.37
C LEU A 178 -1.59 5.29 -8.19
N THR A 179 -2.08 5.76 -7.04
CA THR A 179 -3.53 5.88 -6.80
C THR A 179 -4.17 6.94 -7.68
N ALA A 180 -3.48 8.07 -7.95
CA ALA A 180 -3.95 9.07 -8.89
C ALA A 180 -4.11 8.50 -10.31
N ASP A 181 -3.12 7.76 -10.82
CA ASP A 181 -3.18 7.11 -12.12
C ASP A 181 -4.29 6.04 -12.19
N ALA A 182 -4.46 5.25 -11.11
CA ALA A 182 -5.53 4.27 -11.04
C ALA A 182 -6.93 4.90 -11.00
N GLN A 183 -7.08 6.07 -10.34
CA GLN A 183 -8.33 6.82 -10.34
C GLN A 183 -8.68 7.36 -11.73
N LEU A 184 -7.70 7.86 -12.50
CA LEU A 184 -7.93 8.27 -13.89
C LEU A 184 -8.47 7.11 -14.74
N LEU A 185 -7.87 5.92 -14.60
CA LEU A 185 -8.33 4.72 -15.31
C LEU A 185 -9.76 4.32 -14.89
N SER A 186 -10.05 4.35 -13.58
CA SER A 186 -11.40 4.05 -13.07
C SER A 186 -12.45 5.03 -13.58
N GLN A 187 -12.12 6.33 -13.64
CA GLN A 187 -13.02 7.36 -14.18
C GLN A 187 -13.26 7.16 -15.67
N ALA A 188 -12.20 6.88 -16.45
CA ALA A 188 -12.33 6.59 -17.89
C ALA A 188 -13.22 5.37 -18.13
N ALA A 189 -13.04 4.29 -17.36
CA ALA A 189 -13.88 3.11 -17.46
C ALA A 189 -15.35 3.38 -17.11
N ALA A 190 -15.60 4.19 -16.07
CA ALA A 190 -16.94 4.58 -15.68
C ALA A 190 -17.64 5.42 -16.76
N GLN A 191 -16.94 6.36 -17.41
CA GLN A 191 -17.49 7.17 -18.51
C GLN A 191 -17.85 6.33 -19.73
N VAL A 192 -16.99 5.36 -20.10
CA VAL A 192 -17.31 4.42 -21.19
C VAL A 192 -18.53 3.56 -20.83
N ALA A 193 -18.62 3.07 -19.60
CA ALA A 193 -19.72 2.24 -19.12
C ALA A 193 -21.06 3.01 -19.06
N SER A 194 -21.04 4.28 -18.67
CA SER A 194 -22.22 5.16 -18.65
C SER A 194 -22.62 5.69 -20.04
N ARG A 195 -21.86 5.33 -21.09
CA ARG A 195 -22.04 5.82 -22.47
C ARG A 195 -21.89 7.35 -22.59
N GLU A 196 -21.10 7.95 -21.74
CA GLU A 196 -20.67 9.34 -21.90
C GLU A 196 -19.55 9.38 -22.96
N LEU A 197 -19.97 9.44 -24.23
CA LEU A 197 -19.07 9.34 -25.38
C LEU A 197 -18.46 10.68 -25.79
N GLU A 198 -19.03 11.79 -25.32
CA GLU A 198 -18.53 13.14 -25.52
C GLU A 198 -17.64 13.58 -24.35
N GLY A 199 -16.54 14.27 -24.65
CA GLY A 199 -15.64 14.78 -23.63
C GLY A 199 -14.18 14.85 -24.07
N ALA A 200 -13.32 15.36 -23.17
CA ALA A 200 -11.90 15.44 -23.40
C ALA A 200 -11.26 14.04 -23.57
N PRO A 201 -10.18 13.90 -24.35
CA PRO A 201 -9.48 12.63 -24.51
C PRO A 201 -8.92 12.15 -23.17
N PHE A 202 -8.98 10.83 -22.95
CA PHE A 202 -8.38 10.20 -21.77
C PHE A 202 -6.86 10.29 -21.84
N GLY A 203 -6.22 10.62 -20.71
CA GLY A 203 -4.78 10.70 -20.64
C GLY A 203 -4.30 11.41 -19.36
N GLY A 204 -2.98 11.66 -19.29
CA GLY A 204 -2.39 12.39 -18.17
C GLY A 204 -1.84 11.50 -17.06
N ALA A 205 -1.80 10.18 -17.23
CA ALA A 205 -1.17 9.28 -16.28
C ALA A 205 0.36 9.49 -16.25
N HIS A 206 0.97 9.31 -15.09
CA HIS A 206 2.41 9.47 -14.88
C HIS A 206 3.18 8.24 -15.32
N VAL A 207 2.56 7.05 -15.20
CA VAL A 207 3.13 5.75 -15.53
C VAL A 207 2.70 5.33 -16.92
N ARG A 208 3.66 4.80 -17.70
CA ARG A 208 3.46 4.42 -19.11
C ARG A 208 2.34 3.39 -19.29
N GLU A 209 2.26 2.39 -18.45
CA GLU A 209 1.27 1.31 -18.52
C GLU A 209 -0.16 1.85 -18.31
N TYR A 210 -0.36 2.77 -17.38
CA TYR A 210 -1.66 3.43 -17.18
C TYR A 210 -2.03 4.32 -18.36
N GLU A 211 -1.06 5.03 -18.94
CA GLU A 211 -1.30 5.84 -20.13
C GLU A 211 -1.70 4.99 -21.35
N GLN A 212 -1.06 3.83 -21.52
CA GLN A 212 -1.44 2.88 -22.58
C GLN A 212 -2.86 2.34 -22.37
N ALA A 213 -3.22 2.03 -21.11
CA ALA A 213 -4.59 1.59 -20.79
C ALA A 213 -5.63 2.69 -21.06
N LEU A 214 -5.31 3.96 -20.71
CA LEU A 214 -6.18 5.09 -21.03
C LEU A 214 -6.33 5.31 -22.53
N ALA A 215 -5.26 5.17 -23.31
CA ALA A 215 -5.31 5.24 -24.77
C ALA A 215 -6.20 4.15 -25.36
N THR A 216 -6.12 2.92 -24.83
CA THR A 216 -7.02 1.82 -25.24
C THR A 216 -8.47 2.11 -24.90
N MET A 217 -8.76 2.68 -23.70
CA MET A 217 -10.10 3.10 -23.35
C MET A 217 -10.63 4.22 -24.26
N GLN A 218 -9.76 5.13 -24.69
CA GLN A 218 -10.10 6.14 -25.68
C GLN A 218 -10.55 5.54 -27.01
N THR A 219 -9.78 4.58 -27.53
CA THR A 219 -10.14 3.85 -28.76
C THR A 219 -11.47 3.13 -28.62
N LEU A 220 -11.70 2.43 -27.50
CA LEU A 220 -12.98 1.78 -27.22
C LEU A 220 -14.16 2.75 -27.17
N ARG A 221 -13.99 3.94 -26.58
CA ARG A 221 -14.99 4.99 -26.57
C ARG A 221 -15.35 5.45 -27.98
N GLU A 222 -14.34 5.67 -28.83
CA GLU A 222 -14.52 6.09 -30.23
C GLU A 222 -15.21 5.01 -31.06
N GLU A 223 -14.82 3.73 -30.93
CA GLU A 223 -15.46 2.60 -31.60
C GLU A 223 -16.92 2.43 -31.15
N LEU A 224 -17.19 2.57 -29.86
CA LEU A 224 -18.55 2.50 -29.32
C LEU A 224 -19.41 3.66 -29.86
N ALA A 225 -18.88 4.88 -29.91
CA ALA A 225 -19.56 6.04 -30.49
C ALA A 225 -19.90 5.81 -31.96
N ALA A 226 -18.94 5.34 -32.75
CA ALA A 226 -19.14 5.02 -34.17
C ALA A 226 -20.18 3.90 -34.37
N SER A 227 -20.15 2.86 -33.54
CA SER A 227 -21.11 1.75 -33.59
C SER A 227 -22.54 2.21 -33.29
N LEU A 228 -22.70 3.03 -32.25
CA LEU A 228 -24.02 3.57 -31.88
C LEU A 228 -24.58 4.52 -32.95
N SER A 229 -23.76 5.39 -33.53
CA SER A 229 -24.16 6.28 -34.60
C SER A 229 -24.59 5.49 -35.86
N ALA A 230 -23.82 4.45 -36.21
CA ALA A 230 -24.19 3.57 -37.34
C ALA A 230 -25.52 2.82 -37.09
N GLN A 231 -25.75 2.36 -35.84
CA GLN A 231 -27.05 1.74 -35.50
C GLN A 231 -28.22 2.75 -35.62
N TRP A 232 -28.04 3.97 -35.13
CA TRP A 232 -29.07 4.99 -35.23
C TRP A 232 -29.37 5.37 -36.67
N GLU A 233 -28.35 5.48 -37.51
CA GLU A 233 -28.57 5.71 -38.96
C GLU A 233 -29.28 4.54 -39.64
N ALA A 234 -28.95 3.29 -39.32
CA ALA A 234 -29.63 2.12 -39.84
C ALA A 234 -31.10 2.07 -39.39
N ASP A 235 -31.38 2.30 -38.12
CA ASP A 235 -32.74 2.35 -37.59
C ASP A 235 -33.54 3.48 -38.27
N ARG A 236 -32.95 4.67 -38.44
CA ARG A 236 -33.58 5.80 -39.12
C ARG A 236 -33.90 5.47 -40.58
N ARG A 237 -32.96 4.92 -41.32
CA ARG A 237 -33.21 4.50 -42.73
C ARG A 237 -34.31 3.46 -42.81
N ARG A 238 -34.34 2.50 -41.89
CA ARG A 238 -35.42 1.49 -41.79
C ARG A 238 -36.77 2.15 -41.57
N ASP A 239 -36.87 3.09 -40.66
CA ASP A 239 -38.13 3.82 -40.37
C ASP A 239 -38.56 4.67 -41.57
N GLU A 240 -37.66 5.34 -42.25
CA GLU A 240 -37.91 6.12 -43.45
C GLU A 240 -38.42 5.18 -44.60
N LEU A 241 -37.80 4.03 -44.82
CA LEU A 241 -38.26 3.05 -45.80
C LEU A 241 -39.66 2.51 -45.48
N LEU A 242 -39.92 2.16 -44.23
CA LEU A 242 -41.26 1.69 -43.80
C LEU A 242 -42.31 2.76 -44.00
N SER A 243 -42.02 4.03 -43.72
CA SER A 243 -42.90 5.16 -43.91
C SER A 243 -43.23 5.37 -45.40
N THR A 244 -42.19 5.35 -46.26
CA THR A 244 -42.34 5.50 -47.71
C THR A 244 -43.16 4.37 -48.30
N LEU A 245 -42.80 3.10 -48.02
CA LEU A 245 -43.54 1.94 -48.47
C LEU A 245 -45.02 1.95 -48.06
N THR A 246 -45.29 2.37 -46.81
CA THR A 246 -46.68 2.46 -46.32
C THR A 246 -47.48 3.53 -47.11
N HIS A 247 -46.82 4.64 -47.43
CA HIS A 247 -47.47 5.70 -48.22
C HIS A 247 -47.69 5.24 -49.68
N GLU A 248 -46.71 4.63 -50.30
CA GLU A 248 -46.81 4.11 -51.68
C GLU A 248 -47.81 2.98 -51.82
N LEU A 249 -47.99 2.13 -50.80
CA LEU A 249 -49.03 1.10 -50.78
C LEU A 249 -50.45 1.65 -50.57
N LYS A 250 -50.59 2.73 -49.84
CA LYS A 250 -51.92 3.32 -49.54
C LYS A 250 -52.65 3.79 -50.79
N THR A 251 -51.94 4.41 -51.75
CA THR A 251 -52.54 4.96 -52.97
C THR A 251 -53.12 3.87 -53.89
N PRO A 252 -52.38 2.81 -54.31
CA PRO A 252 -52.95 1.76 -55.15
C PRO A 252 -54.02 0.96 -54.43
N LEU A 253 -53.92 0.75 -53.11
CA LEU A 253 -54.97 0.06 -52.35
C LEU A 253 -56.28 0.88 -52.32
N ALA A 254 -56.18 2.19 -52.20
CA ALA A 254 -57.34 3.07 -52.26
C ALA A 254 -58.06 2.99 -53.66
N VAL A 255 -57.27 2.94 -54.74
CA VAL A 255 -57.80 2.78 -56.07
C VAL A 255 -58.49 1.42 -56.26
N ILE A 256 -57.85 0.31 -55.76
CA ILE A 256 -58.43 -1.02 -55.82
C ILE A 256 -59.72 -1.09 -55.03
N LEU A 257 -59.78 -0.53 -53.85
CA LEU A 257 -60.98 -0.44 -53.00
C LEU A 257 -62.11 0.30 -53.70
N ALA A 258 -61.84 1.52 -54.20
CA ALA A 258 -62.79 2.33 -54.90
C ALA A 258 -63.34 1.65 -56.17
N SER A 259 -62.45 0.98 -56.97
CA SER A 259 -62.87 0.25 -58.15
C SER A 259 -63.72 -0.97 -57.80
N ALA A 260 -63.42 -1.69 -56.75
CA ALA A 260 -64.17 -2.86 -56.28
C ALA A 260 -65.52 -2.46 -55.64
N GLU A 261 -65.55 -1.31 -54.95
CA GLU A 261 -66.82 -0.69 -54.45
C GLU A 261 -67.77 -0.32 -55.59
N LEU A 262 -67.24 0.35 -56.60
CA LEU A 262 -68.03 0.69 -57.83
C LEU A 262 -68.58 -0.53 -58.53
N LEU A 263 -67.73 -1.58 -58.70
CA LEU A 263 -68.16 -2.85 -59.29
C LEU A 263 -69.24 -3.55 -58.44
N ALA A 264 -69.22 -3.40 -57.14
CA ALA A 264 -70.20 -3.99 -56.26
C ALA A 264 -71.62 -3.37 -56.40
N GLU A 265 -71.66 -2.14 -56.95
CA GLU A 265 -72.93 -1.39 -57.23
C GLU A 265 -73.59 -1.80 -58.59
N GLU A 266 -72.88 -2.55 -59.44
CA GLU A 266 -73.37 -3.04 -60.71
C GLU A 266 -74.22 -4.32 -60.55
N ASP A 267 -75.02 -4.66 -61.55
CA ASP A 267 -75.81 -5.91 -61.59
C ASP A 267 -74.87 -7.12 -61.85
N LEU A 268 -74.33 -7.67 -60.76
CA LEU A 268 -73.40 -8.80 -60.79
C LEU A 268 -74.12 -10.13 -60.62
N THR A 269 -73.68 -11.14 -61.36
CA THR A 269 -74.02 -12.55 -61.12
C THR A 269 -73.51 -13.04 -59.78
N ALA A 270 -74.14 -14.05 -59.16
CA ALA A 270 -73.71 -14.57 -57.85
C ALA A 270 -72.21 -14.92 -57.73
N PRO A 271 -71.56 -15.55 -58.73
CA PRO A 271 -70.10 -15.82 -58.65
C PRO A 271 -69.23 -14.61 -58.89
N GLN A 272 -69.73 -13.58 -59.55
CA GLN A 272 -69.00 -12.30 -59.68
C GLN A 272 -69.04 -11.49 -58.37
N ARG A 273 -70.18 -11.44 -57.72
CA ARG A 273 -70.35 -10.77 -56.42
C ARG A 273 -69.45 -11.38 -55.33
N GLU A 274 -69.34 -12.73 -55.29
CA GLU A 274 -68.42 -13.41 -54.38
C GLU A 274 -66.95 -13.01 -54.59
N LYS A 275 -66.50 -12.86 -55.86
CA LYS A 275 -65.15 -12.43 -56.20
C LYS A 275 -64.91 -10.97 -55.80
N VAL A 276 -65.84 -10.06 -56.02
CA VAL A 276 -65.73 -8.64 -55.64
C VAL A 276 -65.62 -8.51 -54.11
N GLU A 277 -66.50 -9.22 -53.37
CA GLU A 277 -66.41 -9.25 -51.91
C GLU A 277 -65.08 -9.81 -51.39
N ALA A 278 -64.53 -10.81 -52.05
CA ALA A 278 -63.21 -11.32 -51.72
C ALA A 278 -62.09 -10.26 -51.94
N ILE A 279 -62.14 -9.50 -53.01
CA ILE A 279 -61.19 -8.39 -53.29
C ILE A 279 -61.31 -7.31 -52.20
N LEU A 280 -62.52 -6.88 -51.86
CA LEU A 280 -62.79 -5.88 -50.84
C LEU A 280 -62.23 -6.29 -49.48
N ARG A 281 -62.49 -7.55 -49.07
CA ARG A 281 -61.97 -8.10 -47.80
C ARG A 281 -60.43 -8.11 -47.80
N ARG A 282 -59.79 -8.54 -48.87
CA ARG A 282 -58.31 -8.62 -48.97
C ARG A 282 -57.66 -7.22 -48.98
N ALA A 283 -58.26 -6.31 -49.73
CA ALA A 283 -57.77 -4.93 -49.78
C ALA A 283 -57.89 -4.24 -48.40
N ALA A 284 -58.96 -4.45 -47.68
CA ALA A 284 -59.12 -3.94 -46.33
C ALA A 284 -58.18 -4.59 -45.33
N GLU A 285 -57.85 -5.89 -45.45
CA GLU A 285 -56.78 -6.55 -44.66
C GLU A 285 -55.40 -5.95 -44.94
N MET A 286 -55.05 -5.71 -46.19
CA MET A 286 -53.81 -5.05 -46.54
C MET A 286 -53.69 -3.63 -46.01
N GLN A 287 -54.78 -2.82 -46.08
CA GLN A 287 -54.84 -1.52 -45.50
C GLN A 287 -54.60 -1.51 -43.98
N ARG A 288 -55.22 -2.45 -43.25
CA ARG A 288 -55.05 -2.62 -41.80
C ARG A 288 -53.60 -3.03 -41.49
N THR A 289 -53.00 -3.90 -42.29
CA THR A 289 -51.60 -4.33 -42.10
C THR A 289 -50.64 -3.18 -42.37
N ALA A 290 -50.85 -2.37 -43.40
CA ALA A 290 -50.06 -1.16 -43.67
C ALA A 290 -50.17 -0.14 -42.52
N ALA A 291 -51.41 0.07 -41.98
CA ALA A 291 -51.61 0.92 -40.85
C ALA A 291 -50.93 0.47 -39.57
N ARG A 292 -50.90 -0.85 -39.33
CA ARG A 292 -50.15 -1.45 -38.18
C ARG A 292 -48.66 -1.23 -38.33
N LEU A 293 -48.05 -1.42 -39.48
CA LEU A 293 -46.65 -1.15 -39.74
C LEU A 293 -46.27 0.28 -39.43
N ARG A 294 -47.11 1.27 -39.83
CA ARG A 294 -46.92 2.67 -39.50
C ARG A 294 -47.04 2.92 -37.97
N GLY A 295 -47.97 2.27 -37.28
CA GLY A 295 -48.13 2.39 -35.83
C GLY A 295 -46.96 1.88 -35.03
N MET A 296 -46.21 0.89 -35.56
CA MET A 296 -44.99 0.37 -34.92
C MET A 296 -43.82 1.34 -35.00
N THR A 297 -43.72 2.13 -36.10
CA THR A 297 -42.66 3.13 -36.26
C THR A 297 -42.89 4.36 -35.37
N LEU A 298 -44.15 4.72 -35.09
CA LEU A 298 -44.51 5.88 -34.23
C LEU A 298 -44.39 5.59 -32.72
N LYS A 299 -44.52 4.33 -32.28
CA LYS A 299 -44.41 3.96 -30.85
C LYS A 299 -42.97 3.84 -30.32
N ARG A 300 -41.99 3.94 -31.19
CA ARG A 300 -40.57 3.75 -30.85
C ARG A 300 -39.79 5.08 -30.69
N LYS A 301 -40.48 6.21 -30.92
CA LYS A 301 -40.01 7.56 -30.58
C LYS A 301 -40.50 7.91 -29.17
#